data_59b8cb812d27191bc7a2119ebb146ee2
#
_entry.id   59b8cb812d27191bc7a2119ebb146ee2
#
_cell.length_a   1.000
_cell.length_b   1.000
_cell.length_c   1.000
_cell.angle_alpha   90.00
_cell.angle_beta   90.00
_cell.angle_gamma   90.00
#
_symmetry.space_group_name_H-M   'P 1'
#
loop_
_entity.id
_entity.type
_entity.pdbx_description
1 polymer ?
#
loop_
_entity_poly.entity_id
_entity_poly.type
_entity_poly.pdbx_seq_one_letter_code
_entity_poly.pdbx_strand_id
1 'polypeptide(L)'
;VTATLEQVTRLDLSVVIPSYNTRDLMEQALRTVAEASEGIGVEVIVIDNGSRDGSADMVADKFPEVELIRAERNLGFGGANNVAFERVRGRYVLLLNSDTIVRPDTLRTLVAFMDEHPEAGAAGCRILDPDGTLQLDCRRSFPTPAAAFYRLTGLSRLFPDSRRFARYNLTYLDPDEVNEVDALSGSCMIVRRQVLEEVGGFDEAYFMYGEDLDWCFRMRQAGWKIYYTPATEIIHFRGQSGRAESMRIQFRKNEAMAIFVSKHMRHRYRFFPVALLHAGIVLYGLYSFVGPLMRKLLLPAVDGLLVLFGVYLAVALRYHPDLTPLITALEHASQGFGLDVHPTRWLEPPPYSETQWLLVYAAPVVIWVACFVAFGLYDRRRYSPGWAALAVAIGFAGVMTTVFFFKDYNFSRLAAGAAWASNTVLIAGWRLGARWLTRSTSGRRLGRRRILVVGTDRAARQFVERLTAWGGLDSQIIGYAGHSSERGRTVAGVPVVGLVEDVIALAKEYDVDELVFTPASVASALRHARGGTRRRRLRQLLLTGDLPGPEAPAPQSVDDLPLVEIAASR
;
A
#
# COMPACT_ATOMS: atom_id res chain seq x y z
N VAL A 1 32.46 15.60 -39.83
CA VAL A 1 32.99 14.31 -39.30
C VAL A 1 33.77 14.55 -38.01
N THR A 2 34.53 15.64 -37.85
CA THR A 2 35.27 15.98 -36.62
C THR A 2 34.38 16.40 -35.45
N ALA A 3 33.27 17.11 -35.70
CA ALA A 3 32.32 17.51 -34.64
C ALA A 3 31.56 16.34 -34.00
N THR A 4 31.41 15.22 -34.72
CA THR A 4 30.71 14.03 -34.21
C THR A 4 31.61 13.18 -33.29
N LEU A 5 32.91 13.24 -33.45
CA LEU A 5 33.88 12.49 -32.62
C LEU A 5 34.20 13.20 -31.30
N GLU A 6 34.15 14.54 -31.25
CA GLU A 6 34.34 15.30 -30.00
C GLU A 6 33.13 15.20 -29.07
N GLN A 7 31.90 14.97 -29.58
CA GLN A 7 30.72 14.77 -28.76
C GLN A 7 30.67 13.43 -28.02
N VAL A 8 31.40 12.41 -28.52
CA VAL A 8 31.42 11.06 -27.91
C VAL A 8 32.40 10.97 -26.70
N THR A 9 33.26 11.99 -26.50
CA THR A 9 34.25 12.00 -25.40
C THR A 9 33.82 12.78 -24.16
N ARG A 10 32.69 13.49 -24.19
CA ARG A 10 32.24 14.31 -23.06
C ARG A 10 31.29 13.50 -22.18
N LEU A 11 31.71 13.24 -20.93
CA LEU A 11 30.87 12.59 -19.94
C LEU A 11 29.83 13.59 -19.42
N ASP A 12 28.56 13.36 -19.76
CA ASP A 12 27.48 14.26 -19.39
C ASP A 12 26.88 13.94 -18.04
N LEU A 13 26.74 12.65 -17.70
CA LEU A 13 25.98 12.21 -16.55
C LEU A 13 26.67 11.09 -15.78
N SER A 14 26.79 11.24 -14.46
CA SER A 14 27.12 10.14 -13.53
C SER A 14 25.83 9.68 -12.84
N VAL A 15 25.37 8.46 -13.12
CA VAL A 15 24.21 7.84 -12.46
C VAL A 15 24.69 7.10 -11.22
N VAL A 16 24.23 7.52 -10.05
CA VAL A 16 24.60 6.96 -8.75
C VAL A 16 23.41 6.16 -8.19
N ILE A 17 23.63 4.87 -7.94
CA ILE A 17 22.59 3.94 -7.49
C ILE A 17 23.01 3.24 -6.20
N PRO A 18 22.55 3.68 -5.02
CA PRO A 18 22.73 2.94 -3.79
C PRO A 18 21.78 1.74 -3.73
N SER A 19 22.32 0.56 -3.35
CA SER A 19 21.57 -0.69 -3.27
C SER A 19 21.69 -1.33 -1.89
N TYR A 20 20.58 -1.84 -1.36
CA TYR A 20 20.58 -2.66 -0.15
C TYR A 20 19.48 -3.71 -0.21
N ASN A 21 19.85 -4.98 -0.45
CA ASN A 21 18.95 -6.12 -0.56
C ASN A 21 17.80 -5.89 -1.59
N THR A 22 18.17 -5.52 -2.82
CA THR A 22 17.21 -5.24 -3.92
C THR A 22 17.64 -5.91 -5.24
N ARG A 23 18.20 -7.12 -5.18
CA ARG A 23 18.85 -7.80 -6.31
C ARG A 23 18.04 -7.75 -7.61
N ASP A 24 16.80 -8.20 -7.61
CA ASP A 24 16.00 -8.32 -8.83
C ASP A 24 15.54 -6.96 -9.36
N LEU A 25 15.21 -6.02 -8.46
CA LEU A 25 14.87 -4.64 -8.83
C LEU A 25 16.08 -3.88 -9.35
N MET A 26 17.25 -4.08 -8.73
CA MET A 26 18.52 -3.51 -9.20
C MET A 26 18.86 -4.00 -10.60
N GLU A 27 18.72 -5.30 -10.89
CA GLU A 27 18.94 -5.82 -12.24
C GLU A 27 18.04 -5.13 -13.26
N GLN A 28 16.77 -4.93 -12.92
CA GLN A 28 15.81 -4.24 -13.77
C GLN A 28 16.14 -2.75 -13.94
N ALA A 29 16.51 -2.07 -12.85
CA ALA A 29 16.93 -0.67 -12.89
C ALA A 29 18.13 -0.48 -13.83
N LEU A 30 19.18 -1.30 -13.70
CA LEU A 30 20.36 -1.23 -14.55
C LEU A 30 20.07 -1.50 -16.02
N ARG A 31 19.20 -2.45 -16.36
CA ARG A 31 18.77 -2.70 -17.74
C ARG A 31 18.10 -1.46 -18.35
N THR A 32 17.18 -0.81 -17.61
CA THR A 32 16.49 0.39 -18.11
C THR A 32 17.40 1.61 -18.17
N VAL A 33 18.39 1.73 -17.27
CA VAL A 33 19.43 2.77 -17.33
C VAL A 33 20.33 2.56 -18.55
N ALA A 34 20.75 1.33 -18.84
CA ALA A 34 21.56 1.03 -20.03
C ALA A 34 20.81 1.41 -21.33
N GLU A 35 19.51 1.05 -21.44
CA GLU A 35 18.66 1.48 -22.57
C GLU A 35 18.54 3.01 -22.68
N ALA A 36 18.39 3.71 -21.54
CA ALA A 36 18.26 5.16 -21.49
C ALA A 36 19.58 5.91 -21.75
N SER A 37 20.71 5.24 -21.67
CA SER A 37 22.06 5.81 -21.87
C SER A 37 22.44 5.97 -23.36
N GLU A 38 21.62 5.45 -24.28
CA GLU A 38 21.92 5.56 -25.70
C GLU A 38 22.01 7.03 -26.16
N GLY A 39 23.12 7.41 -26.77
CA GLY A 39 23.34 8.72 -27.39
C GLY A 39 23.76 9.84 -26.45
N ILE A 40 24.10 9.54 -25.19
CA ILE A 40 24.73 10.48 -24.25
C ILE A 40 25.91 9.82 -23.51
N GLY A 41 26.86 10.62 -23.03
CA GLY A 41 27.98 10.11 -22.22
C GLY A 41 27.53 9.85 -20.80
N VAL A 42 27.38 8.58 -20.43
CA VAL A 42 26.92 8.16 -19.09
C VAL A 42 27.93 7.23 -18.43
N GLU A 43 28.24 7.46 -17.19
CA GLU A 43 28.83 6.46 -16.29
C GLU A 43 27.81 6.04 -15.24
N VAL A 44 27.85 4.78 -14.82
CA VAL A 44 26.98 4.24 -13.78
C VAL A 44 27.82 3.76 -12.62
N ILE A 45 27.55 4.26 -11.43
CA ILE A 45 28.24 3.89 -10.19
C ILE A 45 27.19 3.27 -9.26
N VAL A 46 27.38 1.99 -8.94
CA VAL A 46 26.54 1.26 -7.99
C VAL A 46 27.27 1.14 -6.67
N ILE A 47 26.59 1.50 -5.57
CA ILE A 47 27.09 1.27 -4.22
C ILE A 47 26.27 0.17 -3.59
N ASP A 48 26.84 -1.03 -3.49
CA ASP A 48 26.25 -2.08 -2.67
C ASP A 48 26.49 -1.77 -1.20
N ASN A 49 25.44 -1.43 -0.51
CA ASN A 49 25.44 -0.92 0.87
C ASN A 49 25.42 -2.06 1.91
N GLY A 50 26.20 -3.13 1.66
CA GLY A 50 26.31 -4.31 2.53
C GLY A 50 25.14 -5.29 2.35
N SER A 51 24.68 -5.53 1.13
CA SER A 51 23.62 -6.49 0.81
C SER A 51 24.03 -7.95 1.09
N ARG A 52 23.03 -8.79 1.34
CA ARG A 52 23.19 -10.23 1.61
C ARG A 52 22.40 -11.12 0.65
N ASP A 53 21.73 -10.53 -0.32
CA ASP A 53 20.85 -11.19 -1.29
C ASP A 53 21.54 -11.53 -2.62
N GLY A 54 22.85 -11.29 -2.72
CA GLY A 54 23.63 -11.47 -3.95
C GLY A 54 23.53 -10.31 -4.94
N SER A 55 23.03 -9.14 -4.54
CA SER A 55 22.96 -7.92 -5.37
C SER A 55 24.30 -7.57 -5.98
N ALA A 56 25.37 -7.49 -5.15
CA ALA A 56 26.70 -7.09 -5.61
C ALA A 56 27.31 -8.07 -6.62
N ASP A 57 27.11 -9.37 -6.43
CA ASP A 57 27.64 -10.38 -7.36
C ASP A 57 26.87 -10.35 -8.69
N MET A 58 25.55 -10.17 -8.64
CA MET A 58 24.72 -9.99 -9.84
C MET A 58 25.18 -8.79 -10.67
N VAL A 59 25.49 -7.64 -10.04
CA VAL A 59 26.00 -6.46 -10.75
C VAL A 59 27.35 -6.76 -11.39
N ALA A 60 28.30 -7.35 -10.64
CA ALA A 60 29.63 -7.69 -11.17
C ALA A 60 29.56 -8.66 -12.35
N ASP A 61 28.66 -9.64 -12.31
CA ASP A 61 28.55 -10.68 -13.33
C ASP A 61 27.82 -10.20 -14.60
N LYS A 62 26.75 -9.39 -14.44
CA LYS A 62 25.85 -9.04 -15.56
C LYS A 62 26.09 -7.65 -16.16
N PHE A 63 26.75 -6.76 -15.41
CA PHE A 63 26.98 -5.36 -15.79
C PHE A 63 28.45 -4.97 -15.54
N PRO A 64 29.41 -5.58 -16.26
CA PRO A 64 30.85 -5.34 -16.05
C PRO A 64 31.28 -3.91 -16.37
N GLU A 65 30.46 -3.15 -17.12
CA GLU A 65 30.66 -1.73 -17.43
C GLU A 65 30.31 -0.79 -16.28
N VAL A 66 29.61 -1.28 -15.25
CA VAL A 66 29.19 -0.50 -14.09
C VAL A 66 30.30 -0.46 -13.05
N GLU A 67 30.63 0.71 -12.56
CA GLU A 67 31.56 0.83 -11.43
C GLU A 67 30.86 0.39 -10.15
N LEU A 68 31.26 -0.78 -9.62
CA LEU A 68 30.68 -1.35 -8.39
C LEU A 68 31.55 -1.05 -7.18
N ILE A 69 30.99 -0.37 -6.18
CA ILE A 69 31.59 -0.13 -4.87
C ILE A 69 30.89 -1.03 -3.85
N ARG A 70 31.66 -1.87 -3.14
CA ARG A 70 31.13 -2.75 -2.08
C ARG A 70 31.40 -2.15 -0.72
N ALA A 71 30.37 -1.72 -0.01
CA ALA A 71 30.50 -1.26 1.37
C ALA A 71 30.50 -2.46 2.33
N GLU A 72 31.32 -2.41 3.37
CA GLU A 72 31.41 -3.47 4.39
C GLU A 72 30.12 -3.55 5.25
N ARG A 73 29.39 -2.44 5.36
CA ARG A 73 28.18 -2.30 6.18
C ARG A 73 27.21 -1.30 5.55
N ASN A 74 25.97 -1.32 6.00
CA ASN A 74 24.98 -0.33 5.60
C ASN A 74 25.33 1.06 6.20
N LEU A 75 25.70 2.00 5.32
CA LEU A 75 26.06 3.38 5.64
C LEU A 75 24.85 4.33 5.70
N GLY A 76 23.63 3.83 5.44
CA GLY A 76 22.46 4.65 5.16
C GLY A 76 22.44 5.18 3.73
N PHE A 77 21.40 5.94 3.38
CA PHE A 77 21.24 6.46 2.03
C PHE A 77 22.26 7.57 1.72
N GLY A 78 22.37 8.56 2.62
CA GLY A 78 23.30 9.68 2.44
C GLY A 78 24.76 9.23 2.38
N GLY A 79 25.19 8.38 3.34
CA GLY A 79 26.57 7.90 3.40
C GLY A 79 26.96 7.08 2.17
N ALA A 80 26.06 6.20 1.69
CA ALA A 80 26.32 5.43 0.47
C ALA A 80 26.49 6.34 -0.76
N ASN A 81 25.63 7.34 -0.94
CA ASN A 81 25.76 8.29 -2.04
C ASN A 81 27.04 9.14 -1.92
N ASN A 82 27.44 9.56 -0.71
CA ASN A 82 28.66 10.34 -0.50
C ASN A 82 29.91 9.59 -0.96
N VAL A 83 30.00 8.28 -0.70
CA VAL A 83 31.10 7.43 -1.20
C VAL A 83 31.16 7.44 -2.73
N ALA A 84 30.02 7.42 -3.41
CA ALA A 84 29.98 7.50 -4.87
C ALA A 84 30.33 8.89 -5.39
N PHE A 85 29.96 9.96 -4.67
CA PHE A 85 30.23 11.34 -5.08
C PHE A 85 31.73 11.65 -5.22
N GLU A 86 32.60 10.93 -4.52
CA GLU A 86 34.07 11.03 -4.68
C GLU A 86 34.56 10.54 -6.06
N ARG A 87 33.70 9.82 -6.79
CA ARG A 87 34.08 9.17 -8.07
C ARG A 87 33.35 9.72 -9.29
N VAL A 88 32.35 10.58 -9.09
CA VAL A 88 31.58 11.15 -10.20
C VAL A 88 32.41 12.10 -11.07
N ARG A 89 32.29 11.95 -12.37
CA ARG A 89 33.05 12.72 -13.37
C ARG A 89 32.15 13.50 -14.33
N GLY A 90 30.85 13.15 -14.40
CA GLY A 90 29.87 13.78 -15.27
C GLY A 90 29.65 15.25 -14.93
N ARG A 91 29.18 16.04 -15.89
CA ARG A 91 28.70 17.42 -15.67
C ARG A 91 27.54 17.48 -14.68
N TYR A 92 26.74 16.44 -14.68
CA TYR A 92 25.60 16.24 -13.82
C TYR A 92 25.73 14.92 -13.07
N VAL A 93 25.10 14.86 -11.91
CA VAL A 93 24.98 13.65 -11.09
C VAL A 93 23.52 13.31 -10.94
N LEU A 94 23.10 12.12 -11.34
CA LEU A 94 21.74 11.62 -11.13
C LEU A 94 21.71 10.65 -9.98
N LEU A 95 21.05 11.01 -8.90
CA LEU A 95 20.64 10.07 -7.87
C LEU A 95 19.49 9.23 -8.41
N LEU A 96 19.60 7.93 -8.30
CA LEU A 96 18.57 7.00 -8.75
C LEU A 96 18.47 5.83 -7.78
N ASN A 97 17.27 5.53 -7.29
CA ASN A 97 17.05 4.38 -6.44
C ASN A 97 17.16 3.06 -7.21
N SER A 98 17.63 2.01 -6.53
CA SER A 98 17.75 0.64 -7.08
C SER A 98 16.41 -0.03 -7.40
N ASP A 99 15.29 0.52 -6.93
CA ASP A 99 13.93 0.04 -7.15
C ASP A 99 13.12 0.94 -8.10
N THR A 100 13.80 1.43 -9.16
CA THR A 100 13.20 2.30 -10.18
C THR A 100 13.24 1.68 -11.58
N ILE A 101 12.32 2.11 -12.42
CA ILE A 101 12.34 1.89 -13.88
C ILE A 101 12.37 3.25 -14.55
N VAL A 102 13.38 3.51 -15.35
CA VAL A 102 13.51 4.71 -16.15
C VAL A 102 13.00 4.49 -17.58
N ARG A 103 12.49 5.54 -18.23
CA ARG A 103 12.11 5.49 -19.64
C ARG A 103 13.37 5.67 -20.52
N PRO A 104 13.34 5.19 -21.77
CA PRO A 104 14.48 5.33 -22.70
C PRO A 104 14.91 6.78 -22.97
N ASP A 105 14.01 7.74 -22.76
CA ASP A 105 14.25 9.18 -22.95
C ASP A 105 14.65 9.92 -21.67
N THR A 106 14.56 9.29 -20.49
CA THR A 106 14.67 9.94 -19.18
C THR A 106 15.99 10.66 -18.98
N LEU A 107 17.12 9.98 -19.21
CA LEU A 107 18.43 10.55 -18.90
C LEU A 107 18.74 11.74 -19.83
N ARG A 108 18.46 11.60 -21.12
CA ARG A 108 18.65 12.67 -22.10
C ARG A 108 17.76 13.88 -21.82
N THR A 109 16.49 13.64 -21.47
CA THR A 109 15.53 14.72 -21.16
C THR A 109 15.98 15.50 -19.92
N LEU A 110 16.47 14.81 -18.87
CA LEU A 110 16.95 15.46 -17.65
C LEU A 110 18.22 16.28 -17.92
N VAL A 111 19.18 15.76 -18.69
CA VAL A 111 20.38 16.49 -19.09
C VAL A 111 20.03 17.73 -19.91
N ALA A 112 19.16 17.60 -20.91
CA ALA A 112 18.71 18.73 -21.73
C ALA A 112 18.02 19.80 -20.87
N PHE A 113 17.15 19.40 -19.93
CA PHE A 113 16.51 20.32 -19.01
C PHE A 113 17.51 21.13 -18.19
N MET A 114 18.55 20.48 -17.66
CA MET A 114 19.61 21.15 -16.90
C MET A 114 20.47 22.06 -17.78
N ASP A 115 20.66 21.74 -19.04
CA ASP A 115 21.39 22.60 -19.99
C ASP A 115 20.56 23.85 -20.35
N GLU A 116 19.24 23.73 -20.48
CA GLU A 116 18.31 24.85 -20.73
C GLU A 116 18.10 25.77 -19.52
N HIS A 117 18.37 25.28 -18.29
CA HIS A 117 18.17 26.00 -17.03
C HIS A 117 19.47 26.16 -16.24
N PRO A 118 20.35 27.08 -16.61
CA PRO A 118 21.64 27.25 -15.93
C PRO A 118 21.54 27.64 -14.45
N GLU A 119 20.41 28.25 -14.05
CA GLU A 119 20.11 28.59 -12.67
C GLU A 119 19.61 27.39 -11.83
N ALA A 120 19.30 26.25 -12.50
CA ALA A 120 18.91 25.03 -11.81
C ALA A 120 20.12 24.36 -11.15
N GLY A 121 20.10 24.25 -9.84
CA GLY A 121 21.05 23.42 -9.09
C GLY A 121 20.64 21.94 -9.12
N ALA A 122 19.34 21.68 -9.09
CA ALA A 122 18.77 20.32 -9.19
C ALA A 122 17.43 20.32 -9.92
N ALA A 123 17.11 19.20 -10.55
CA ALA A 123 15.82 18.90 -11.13
C ALA A 123 15.38 17.46 -10.83
N GLY A 124 14.08 17.23 -10.74
CA GLY A 124 13.49 15.92 -10.59
C GLY A 124 12.34 15.72 -11.58
N CYS A 125 12.16 14.51 -12.06
CA CYS A 125 11.08 14.18 -12.97
C CYS A 125 9.79 13.77 -12.24
N ARG A 126 8.75 13.49 -13.02
CA ARG A 126 7.55 12.84 -12.54
C ARG A 126 7.88 11.43 -12.04
N ILE A 127 7.53 11.15 -10.79
CA ILE A 127 7.72 9.82 -10.20
C ILE A 127 6.34 9.20 -10.00
N LEU A 128 6.15 8.01 -10.54
CA LEU A 128 4.91 7.25 -10.43
C LEU A 128 5.10 6.07 -9.49
N ASP A 129 4.06 5.77 -8.72
CA ASP A 129 3.92 4.47 -8.08
C ASP A 129 3.67 3.39 -9.16
N PRO A 130 3.89 2.10 -8.89
CA PRO A 130 3.61 1.03 -9.87
C PRO A 130 2.17 0.99 -10.37
N ASP A 131 1.22 1.61 -9.66
CA ASP A 131 -0.16 1.76 -10.07
C ASP A 131 -0.40 2.97 -11.02
N GLY A 132 0.66 3.66 -11.43
CA GLY A 132 0.59 4.84 -12.27
C GLY A 132 0.17 6.12 -11.55
N THR A 133 -0.05 6.09 -10.23
CA THR A 133 -0.37 7.29 -9.45
C THR A 133 0.89 8.11 -9.18
N LEU A 134 0.72 9.45 -9.17
CA LEU A 134 1.81 10.36 -8.87
C LEU A 134 2.28 10.20 -7.42
N GLN A 135 3.56 9.95 -7.22
CA GLN A 135 4.17 10.00 -5.90
C GLN A 135 4.24 11.45 -5.41
N LEU A 136 3.46 11.77 -4.39
CA LEU A 136 3.37 13.12 -3.85
C LEU A 136 4.71 13.65 -3.30
N ASP A 137 5.65 12.75 -3.01
CA ASP A 137 6.98 13.12 -2.50
C ASP A 137 7.96 13.55 -3.61
N CYS A 138 7.60 13.35 -4.91
CA CYS A 138 8.46 13.76 -6.02
C CYS A 138 8.74 15.27 -6.03
N ARG A 139 7.83 16.07 -5.45
CA ARG A 139 7.94 17.51 -5.28
C ARG A 139 7.34 17.94 -3.94
N ARG A 140 8.07 18.70 -3.15
CA ARG A 140 7.67 19.08 -1.79
C ARG A 140 8.06 20.51 -1.48
N SER A 141 7.38 21.13 -0.50
CA SER A 141 7.92 22.28 0.19
C SER A 141 8.64 21.85 1.49
N PHE A 142 9.43 22.75 2.05
CA PHE A 142 10.05 22.49 3.35
C PHE A 142 9.00 22.32 4.44
N PRO A 143 9.22 21.42 5.39
CA PRO A 143 8.32 21.22 6.50
C PRO A 143 8.28 22.45 7.38
N THR A 144 7.07 23.01 7.56
CA THR A 144 6.81 24.11 8.49
C THR A 144 5.84 23.65 9.58
N PRO A 145 5.80 24.31 10.76
CA PRO A 145 4.83 23.98 11.80
C PRO A 145 3.38 23.98 11.31
N ALA A 146 3.01 24.94 10.45
CA ALA A 146 1.69 25.02 9.86
C ALA A 146 1.42 23.86 8.91
N ALA A 147 2.38 23.50 8.04
CA ALA A 147 2.25 22.36 7.13
C ALA A 147 2.10 21.02 7.88
N ALA A 148 2.87 20.86 8.97
CA ALA A 148 2.76 19.70 9.86
C ALA A 148 1.36 19.64 10.52
N PHE A 149 0.86 20.77 11.03
CA PHE A 149 -0.48 20.87 11.61
C PHE A 149 -1.58 20.50 10.60
N TYR A 150 -1.53 21.05 9.38
CA TYR A 150 -2.53 20.74 8.35
C TYR A 150 -2.52 19.28 7.92
N ARG A 151 -1.35 18.66 7.91
CA ARG A 151 -1.22 17.23 7.63
C ARG A 151 -1.77 16.35 8.77
N LEU A 152 -1.47 16.73 10.01
CA LEU A 152 -1.89 16.01 11.21
C LEU A 152 -3.43 16.04 11.37
N THR A 153 -4.03 17.22 11.16
CA THR A 153 -5.49 17.41 11.25
C THR A 153 -6.26 16.90 10.03
N GLY A 154 -5.59 16.45 8.98
CA GLY A 154 -6.20 16.01 7.74
C GLY A 154 -6.69 17.13 6.81
N LEU A 155 -6.50 18.42 7.18
CA LEU A 155 -6.90 19.55 6.35
C LEU A 155 -6.23 19.55 4.97
N SER A 156 -5.00 19.06 4.87
CA SER A 156 -4.30 18.90 3.58
C SER A 156 -4.97 17.89 2.64
N ARG A 157 -5.66 16.88 3.19
CA ARG A 157 -6.43 15.88 2.40
C ARG A 157 -7.83 16.39 2.05
N LEU A 158 -8.43 17.15 2.96
CA LEU A 158 -9.78 17.70 2.77
C LEU A 158 -9.77 18.83 1.73
N PHE A 159 -8.66 19.59 1.64
CA PHE A 159 -8.49 20.72 0.73
C PHE A 159 -7.22 20.56 -0.10
N PRO A 160 -7.14 19.60 -1.04
CA PRO A 160 -5.93 19.28 -1.81
C PRO A 160 -5.49 20.40 -2.76
N ASP A 161 -6.42 21.27 -3.20
CA ASP A 161 -6.16 22.37 -4.13
C ASP A 161 -5.85 23.69 -3.42
N SER A 162 -5.82 23.67 -2.08
CA SER A 162 -5.54 24.89 -1.30
C SER A 162 -4.05 25.14 -1.17
N ARG A 163 -3.56 26.28 -1.68
CA ARG A 163 -2.17 26.73 -1.49
C ARG A 163 -1.77 26.84 0.00
N ARG A 164 -2.73 27.02 0.90
CA ARG A 164 -2.49 27.11 2.34
C ARG A 164 -2.38 25.72 2.98
N PHE A 165 -3.38 24.85 2.76
CA PHE A 165 -3.49 23.57 3.46
C PHE A 165 -2.68 22.45 2.81
N ALA A 166 -2.52 22.48 1.49
CA ALA A 166 -1.81 21.47 0.71
C ALA A 166 -0.33 21.82 0.42
N ARG A 167 0.20 22.84 1.09
CA ARG A 167 1.52 23.42 0.83
C ARG A 167 2.66 22.41 0.89
N TYR A 168 2.62 21.41 1.78
CA TYR A 168 3.74 20.47 1.94
C TYR A 168 3.97 19.62 0.69
N ASN A 169 2.92 18.99 0.16
CA ASN A 169 3.02 18.12 -1.01
C ASN A 169 2.72 18.86 -2.33
N LEU A 170 2.50 20.16 -2.29
CA LEU A 170 2.26 21.02 -3.46
C LEU A 170 1.18 20.48 -4.40
N THR A 171 0.14 19.83 -3.86
CA THR A 171 -0.92 19.17 -4.66
C THR A 171 -1.79 20.16 -5.43
N TYR A 172 -1.73 21.44 -5.10
CA TYR A 172 -2.38 22.53 -5.83
C TYR A 172 -1.65 22.94 -7.11
N LEU A 173 -0.40 22.47 -7.32
CA LEU A 173 0.35 22.70 -8.55
C LEU A 173 -0.05 21.67 -9.60
N ASP A 174 -0.15 22.10 -10.86
CA ASP A 174 -0.39 21.18 -11.95
C ASP A 174 0.77 20.17 -12.09
N PRO A 175 0.50 18.85 -12.06
CA PRO A 175 1.53 17.85 -12.27
C PRO A 175 2.09 17.81 -13.69
N ASP A 176 1.44 18.44 -14.66
CA ASP A 176 1.84 18.48 -16.07
C ASP A 176 2.63 19.74 -16.43
N GLU A 177 2.93 20.61 -15.46
CA GLU A 177 3.72 21.82 -15.66
C GLU A 177 5.08 21.75 -14.95
N VAL A 178 6.08 22.43 -15.52
CA VAL A 178 7.38 22.68 -14.86
C VAL A 178 7.17 23.64 -13.70
N ASN A 179 7.65 23.27 -12.53
CA ASN A 179 7.47 24.08 -11.32
C ASN A 179 8.78 24.24 -10.55
N GLU A 180 9.09 25.46 -10.12
CA GLU A 180 10.09 25.66 -9.08
C GLU A 180 9.54 25.14 -7.73
N VAL A 181 10.30 24.29 -7.04
CA VAL A 181 9.89 23.64 -5.79
C VAL A 181 10.96 23.81 -4.73
N ASP A 182 10.59 23.56 -3.46
CA ASP A 182 11.56 23.67 -2.38
C ASP A 182 12.44 22.42 -2.27
N ALA A 183 11.90 21.23 -2.55
CA ALA A 183 12.63 19.99 -2.45
C ALA A 183 12.07 18.89 -3.35
N LEU A 184 12.94 17.97 -3.73
CA LEU A 184 12.68 16.78 -4.55
C LEU A 184 12.88 15.51 -3.72
N SER A 185 12.50 14.37 -4.30
CA SER A 185 12.85 13.06 -3.75
C SER A 185 14.21 12.61 -4.27
N GLY A 186 15.05 12.08 -3.39
CA GLY A 186 16.33 11.47 -3.76
C GLY A 186 16.19 10.21 -4.62
N SER A 187 14.98 9.72 -4.88
CA SER A 187 14.76 8.54 -5.73
C SER A 187 15.01 8.78 -7.22
N CYS A 188 14.90 10.05 -7.69
CA CYS A 188 15.32 10.49 -9.01
C CYS A 188 15.55 12.01 -8.96
N MET A 189 16.81 12.41 -8.80
CA MET A 189 17.20 13.81 -8.72
C MET A 189 18.51 14.04 -9.46
N ILE A 190 18.46 14.79 -10.56
CA ILE A 190 19.67 15.26 -11.26
C ILE A 190 20.17 16.52 -10.59
N VAL A 191 21.48 16.59 -10.35
CA VAL A 191 22.15 17.70 -9.65
C VAL A 191 23.34 18.14 -10.50
N ARG A 192 23.55 19.45 -10.61
CA ARG A 192 24.72 20.03 -11.25
C ARG A 192 25.97 19.73 -10.42
N ARG A 193 27.05 19.21 -11.02
CA ARG A 193 28.28 18.88 -10.27
C ARG A 193 28.85 20.09 -9.51
N GLN A 194 28.76 21.28 -10.08
CA GLN A 194 29.16 22.52 -9.37
C GLN A 194 28.43 22.69 -8.02
N VAL A 195 27.15 22.31 -7.94
CA VAL A 195 26.39 22.35 -6.68
C VAL A 195 26.99 21.39 -5.65
N LEU A 196 27.39 20.18 -6.08
CA LEU A 196 28.04 19.22 -5.21
C LEU A 196 29.38 19.77 -4.66
N GLU A 197 30.12 20.46 -5.51
CA GLU A 197 31.41 21.09 -5.13
C GLU A 197 31.21 22.27 -4.16
N GLU A 198 30.16 23.09 -4.33
CA GLU A 198 29.88 24.28 -3.52
C GLU A 198 29.17 23.94 -2.20
N VAL A 199 28.19 23.05 -2.24
CA VAL A 199 27.29 22.77 -1.11
C VAL A 199 27.72 21.53 -0.33
N GLY A 200 28.55 20.68 -0.94
CA GLY A 200 28.94 19.37 -0.43
C GLY A 200 27.86 18.32 -0.65
N GLY A 201 28.15 17.09 -0.23
CA GLY A 201 27.25 15.94 -0.32
C GLY A 201 26.12 15.95 0.73
N PHE A 202 25.57 14.78 0.97
CA PHE A 202 24.55 14.59 2.00
C PHE A 202 25.11 14.71 3.42
N ASP A 203 24.29 15.20 4.34
CA ASP A 203 24.62 15.20 5.76
C ASP A 203 24.35 13.80 6.37
N GLU A 204 25.39 13.16 6.84
CA GLU A 204 25.35 11.79 7.36
C GLU A 204 24.68 11.66 8.74
N ALA A 205 24.30 12.79 9.35
CA ALA A 205 23.42 12.74 10.52
C ALA A 205 22.05 12.15 10.20
N TYR A 206 21.65 12.17 8.93
CA TYR A 206 20.46 11.48 8.44
C TYR A 206 20.87 10.09 7.92
N PHE A 207 20.48 9.04 8.66
CA PHE A 207 20.75 7.68 8.19
C PHE A 207 19.89 7.32 6.97
N MET A 208 18.61 7.69 7.00
CA MET A 208 17.64 7.47 5.93
C MET A 208 16.45 8.41 6.14
N TYR A 209 15.94 9.01 5.05
CA TYR A 209 14.92 10.06 5.03
C TYR A 209 15.38 11.42 5.56
N GLY A 210 15.00 12.47 4.87
CA GLY A 210 15.29 13.86 5.24
C GLY A 210 16.63 14.40 4.77
N GLU A 211 17.57 13.55 4.36
CA GLU A 211 18.84 13.93 3.73
C GLU A 211 18.61 14.71 2.43
N ASP A 212 17.61 14.28 1.65
CA ASP A 212 17.19 14.97 0.42
C ASP A 212 16.59 16.35 0.69
N LEU A 213 15.79 16.48 1.75
CA LEU A 213 15.25 17.78 2.21
C LEU A 213 16.36 18.71 2.68
N ASP A 214 17.30 18.18 3.47
CA ASP A 214 18.45 18.95 3.97
C ASP A 214 19.32 19.46 2.82
N TRP A 215 19.63 18.58 1.87
CA TRP A 215 20.46 18.94 0.72
C TRP A 215 19.79 19.99 -0.16
N CYS A 216 18.50 19.81 -0.49
CA CYS A 216 17.71 20.81 -1.18
C CYS A 216 17.67 22.16 -0.43
N PHE A 217 17.56 22.11 0.91
CA PHE A 217 17.58 23.33 1.72
C PHE A 217 18.91 24.06 1.62
N ARG A 218 20.04 23.35 1.69
CA ARG A 218 21.39 23.93 1.54
C ARG A 218 21.63 24.49 0.13
N MET A 219 21.16 23.80 -0.92
CA MET A 219 21.20 24.28 -2.31
C MET A 219 20.47 25.61 -2.45
N ARG A 220 19.25 25.70 -1.89
CA ARG A 220 18.47 26.94 -1.92
C ARG A 220 19.10 28.07 -1.11
N GLN A 221 19.76 27.77 0.00
CA GLN A 221 20.54 28.76 0.76
C GLN A 221 21.76 29.29 -0.03
N ALA A 222 22.37 28.46 -0.88
CA ALA A 222 23.44 28.87 -1.79
C ALA A 222 22.93 29.65 -3.02
N GLY A 223 21.59 29.83 -3.16
CA GLY A 223 21.00 30.60 -4.25
C GLY A 223 20.56 29.78 -5.46
N TRP A 224 20.76 28.48 -5.44
CA TRP A 224 20.32 27.58 -6.52
C TRP A 224 18.82 27.37 -6.52
N LYS A 225 18.24 27.26 -7.74
CA LYS A 225 16.83 26.87 -7.92
C LYS A 225 16.70 25.36 -8.05
N ILE A 226 15.54 24.85 -7.65
CA ILE A 226 15.20 23.43 -7.71
C ILE A 226 13.91 23.29 -8.51
N TYR A 227 13.89 22.41 -9.50
CA TYR A 227 12.77 22.27 -10.41
C TYR A 227 12.18 20.86 -10.41
N TYR A 228 10.87 20.80 -10.52
CA TYR A 228 10.14 19.62 -10.96
C TYR A 228 9.82 19.77 -12.44
N THR A 229 10.09 18.73 -13.24
CA THR A 229 9.74 18.68 -14.65
C THR A 229 8.90 17.45 -14.98
N PRO A 230 7.76 17.60 -15.67
CA PRO A 230 6.97 16.47 -16.16
C PRO A 230 7.41 15.96 -17.53
N ALA A 231 8.48 16.51 -18.13
CA ALA A 231 8.95 16.17 -19.48
C ALA A 231 9.32 14.69 -19.62
N THR A 232 9.69 14.05 -18.51
CA THR A 232 9.90 12.61 -18.43
C THR A 232 9.39 12.06 -17.09
N GLU A 233 9.36 10.74 -16.97
CA GLU A 233 8.85 10.07 -15.76
C GLU A 233 9.57 8.76 -15.48
N ILE A 234 9.58 8.35 -14.21
CA ILE A 234 10.06 7.05 -13.76
C ILE A 234 8.97 6.34 -12.96
N ILE A 235 9.08 5.01 -12.85
CA ILE A 235 8.31 4.21 -11.90
C ILE A 235 9.21 3.87 -10.72
N HIS A 236 8.71 4.03 -9.49
CA HIS A 236 9.46 3.76 -8.27
C HIS A 236 8.66 2.80 -7.36
N PHE A 237 9.21 1.61 -7.11
CA PHE A 237 8.52 0.50 -6.42
C PHE A 237 8.44 0.62 -4.91
N ARG A 238 8.73 1.71 -4.32
CA ARG A 238 8.68 2.03 -2.89
C ARG A 238 8.59 0.86 -1.91
N GLY A 239 9.51 0.79 -0.96
CA GLY A 239 9.36 -0.02 0.25
C GLY A 239 9.48 -1.53 0.06
N GLN A 240 10.03 -2.00 -1.05
CA GLN A 240 10.40 -3.41 -1.19
C GLN A 240 11.48 -3.81 -0.17
N SER A 241 12.34 -2.85 0.20
CA SER A 241 13.35 -3.03 1.25
C SER A 241 12.80 -2.99 2.69
N GLY A 242 11.51 -2.68 2.89
CA GLY A 242 11.01 -2.28 4.21
C GLY A 242 9.65 -2.84 4.67
N ARG A 243 9.02 -3.80 3.97
CA ARG A 243 7.72 -4.34 4.41
C ARG A 243 7.75 -4.96 5.82
N ALA A 244 8.87 -5.54 6.25
CA ALA A 244 9.04 -6.09 7.59
C ALA A 244 9.33 -5.04 8.68
N GLU A 245 9.61 -3.78 8.31
CA GLU A 245 10.17 -2.76 9.20
C GLU A 245 9.30 -1.49 9.34
N SER A 246 7.99 -1.57 9.16
CA SER A 246 7.12 -0.38 9.12
C SER A 246 7.27 0.55 10.35
N MET A 247 7.54 0.01 11.55
CA MET A 247 7.76 0.81 12.76
C MET A 247 9.13 1.49 12.76
N ARG A 248 10.18 0.78 12.32
CA ARG A 248 11.54 1.33 12.24
C ARG A 248 11.60 2.46 11.21
N ILE A 249 10.92 2.30 10.06
CA ILE A 249 10.79 3.33 9.03
C ILE A 249 10.11 4.58 9.59
N GLN A 250 9.01 4.41 10.33
CA GLN A 250 8.30 5.55 10.93
C GLN A 250 9.16 6.27 11.97
N PHE A 251 9.90 5.51 12.78
CA PHE A 251 10.86 6.08 13.73
C PHE A 251 11.94 6.89 13.02
N ARG A 252 12.55 6.35 11.95
CA ARG A 252 13.55 7.05 11.14
C ARG A 252 13.01 8.34 10.51
N LYS A 253 11.78 8.33 9.99
CA LYS A 253 11.14 9.53 9.47
C LYS A 253 10.93 10.61 10.54
N ASN A 254 10.56 10.21 11.75
CA ASN A 254 10.38 11.13 12.86
C ASN A 254 11.73 11.70 13.35
N GLU A 255 12.76 10.86 13.45
CA GLU A 255 14.14 11.25 13.77
C GLU A 255 14.67 12.27 12.76
N ALA A 256 14.55 11.97 11.47
CA ALA A 256 14.95 12.86 10.38
C ALA A 256 14.26 14.23 10.45
N MET A 257 12.96 14.23 10.75
CA MET A 257 12.21 15.46 10.91
C MET A 257 12.70 16.26 12.13
N ALA A 258 13.03 15.60 13.23
CA ALA A 258 13.58 16.25 14.42
C ALA A 258 14.97 16.88 14.14
N ILE A 259 15.84 16.16 13.41
CA ILE A 259 17.14 16.66 12.97
C ILE A 259 16.94 17.91 12.09
N PHE A 260 16.08 17.84 11.07
CA PHE A 260 15.82 18.95 10.16
C PHE A 260 15.33 20.19 10.89
N VAL A 261 14.35 20.04 11.78
CA VAL A 261 13.80 21.13 12.59
C VAL A 261 14.88 21.75 13.50
N SER A 262 15.69 20.92 14.15
CA SER A 262 16.74 21.42 15.05
C SER A 262 17.85 22.18 14.32
N LYS A 263 18.21 21.75 13.10
CA LYS A 263 19.26 22.39 12.28
C LYS A 263 18.77 23.69 11.62
N HIS A 264 17.59 23.64 10.98
CA HIS A 264 17.20 24.70 10.04
C HIS A 264 16.07 25.60 10.52
N MET A 265 15.27 25.17 11.50
CA MET A 265 14.08 25.92 11.92
C MET A 265 14.26 26.70 13.22
N ARG A 266 15.30 26.44 14.00
CA ARG A 266 15.54 27.06 15.30
C ARG A 266 15.61 28.59 15.22
N HIS A 267 16.26 29.15 14.20
CA HIS A 267 16.40 30.60 14.03
C HIS A 267 15.16 31.25 13.40
N ARG A 268 14.47 30.57 12.51
CA ARG A 268 13.32 31.07 11.76
C ARG A 268 12.04 31.17 12.61
N TYR A 269 11.94 30.34 13.64
CA TYR A 269 10.77 30.27 14.54
C TYR A 269 11.14 30.62 15.98
N ARG A 270 11.85 31.73 16.17
CA ARG A 270 12.37 32.21 17.47
C ARG A 270 11.29 32.31 18.56
N PHE A 271 10.03 32.62 18.18
CA PHE A 271 8.88 32.72 19.08
C PHE A 271 8.03 31.43 19.18
N PHE A 272 8.30 30.45 18.37
CA PHE A 272 7.58 29.18 18.45
C PHE A 272 8.44 28.17 19.20
N PRO A 273 8.02 27.69 20.38
CA PRO A 273 8.85 26.79 21.16
C PRO A 273 9.19 25.53 20.34
N VAL A 274 10.47 25.29 20.11
CA VAL A 274 10.96 24.08 19.44
C VAL A 274 10.41 22.83 20.14
N ALA A 275 10.18 22.92 21.46
CA ALA A 275 9.51 21.89 22.24
C ALA A 275 8.11 21.50 21.70
N LEU A 276 7.32 22.47 21.21
CA LEU A 276 6.01 22.16 20.61
C LEU A 276 6.14 21.42 19.27
N LEU A 277 7.18 21.71 18.48
CA LEU A 277 7.47 20.97 17.26
C LEU A 277 7.87 19.53 17.58
N HIS A 278 8.74 19.33 18.56
CA HIS A 278 9.10 17.99 19.02
C HIS A 278 7.90 17.25 19.60
N ALA A 279 7.08 17.90 20.42
CA ALA A 279 5.82 17.33 20.92
C ALA A 279 4.90 16.92 19.76
N GLY A 280 4.76 17.75 18.72
CA GLY A 280 4.00 17.43 17.52
C GLY A 280 4.54 16.20 16.76
N ILE A 281 5.86 16.08 16.64
CA ILE A 281 6.53 14.91 16.04
C ILE A 281 6.26 13.65 16.86
N VAL A 282 6.38 13.73 18.19
CA VAL A 282 6.09 12.60 19.11
C VAL A 282 4.61 12.21 19.04
N LEU A 283 3.69 13.18 19.08
CA LEU A 283 2.25 12.91 18.95
C LEU A 283 1.90 12.29 17.60
N TYR A 284 2.53 12.74 16.52
CA TYR A 284 2.35 12.12 15.21
C TYR A 284 2.91 10.71 15.16
N GLY A 285 4.08 10.47 15.77
CA GLY A 285 4.65 9.13 15.94
C GLY A 285 3.71 8.22 16.70
N LEU A 286 3.17 8.68 17.84
CA LEU A 286 2.19 7.97 18.64
C LEU A 286 0.91 7.68 17.85
N TYR A 287 0.36 8.67 17.15
CA TYR A 287 -0.81 8.48 16.28
C TYR A 287 -0.54 7.47 15.16
N SER A 288 0.65 7.53 14.54
CA SER A 288 1.06 6.58 13.50
C SER A 288 1.20 5.15 14.02
N PHE A 289 1.58 4.99 15.28
CA PHE A 289 1.69 3.71 15.96
C PHE A 289 0.31 3.18 16.42
N VAL A 290 -0.46 4.03 17.09
CA VAL A 290 -1.76 3.66 17.68
C VAL A 290 -2.84 3.52 16.60
N GLY A 291 -2.79 4.32 15.54
CA GLY A 291 -3.81 4.34 14.48
C GLY A 291 -4.03 2.98 13.77
N PRO A 292 -2.99 2.25 13.35
CA PRO A 292 -3.13 0.89 12.82
C PRO A 292 -3.67 -0.11 13.84
N LEU A 293 -3.24 0.00 15.11
CA LEU A 293 -3.74 -0.84 16.20
C LEU A 293 -5.22 -0.59 16.45
N MET A 294 -5.63 0.68 16.56
CA MET A 294 -7.03 1.07 16.70
C MET A 294 -7.90 0.58 15.54
N ARG A 295 -7.40 0.66 14.31
CA ARG A 295 -8.10 0.11 13.14
C ARG A 295 -8.25 -1.41 13.18
N LYS A 296 -7.26 -2.13 13.72
CA LYS A 296 -7.35 -3.58 13.94
C LYS A 296 -8.33 -3.94 15.05
N LEU A 297 -8.41 -3.13 16.11
CA LEU A 297 -9.29 -3.36 17.26
C LEU A 297 -10.72 -2.86 17.03
N LEU A 298 -10.95 -1.95 16.09
CA LEU A 298 -12.26 -1.35 15.86
C LEU A 298 -13.34 -2.40 15.52
N LEU A 299 -13.04 -3.34 14.61
CA LEU A 299 -13.99 -4.38 14.22
C LEU A 299 -14.29 -5.37 15.34
N PRO A 300 -13.27 -5.94 16.03
CA PRO A 300 -13.52 -6.75 17.23
C PRO A 300 -14.35 -6.01 18.30
N ALA A 301 -14.09 -4.71 18.49
CA ALA A 301 -14.86 -3.89 19.44
C ALA A 301 -16.32 -3.73 19.01
N VAL A 302 -16.56 -3.43 17.73
CA VAL A 302 -17.92 -3.34 17.17
C VAL A 302 -18.65 -4.67 17.30
N ASP A 303 -18.02 -5.78 16.91
CA ASP A 303 -18.64 -7.10 17.06
C ASP A 303 -18.90 -7.44 18.54
N GLY A 304 -17.97 -7.11 19.43
CA GLY A 304 -18.15 -7.29 20.87
C GLY A 304 -19.35 -6.50 21.42
N LEU A 305 -19.53 -5.26 20.98
CA LEU A 305 -20.70 -4.45 21.35
C LEU A 305 -21.99 -5.02 20.76
N LEU A 306 -21.97 -5.52 19.53
CA LEU A 306 -23.13 -6.18 18.92
C LEU A 306 -23.48 -7.48 19.65
N VAL A 307 -22.49 -8.28 20.04
CA VAL A 307 -22.70 -9.49 20.86
C VAL A 307 -23.30 -9.12 22.20
N LEU A 308 -22.73 -8.12 22.88
CA LEU A 308 -23.25 -7.63 24.15
C LEU A 308 -24.70 -7.17 24.02
N PHE A 309 -25.02 -6.41 22.98
CA PHE A 309 -26.38 -5.96 22.69
C PHE A 309 -27.32 -7.13 22.40
N GLY A 310 -26.88 -8.13 21.63
CA GLY A 310 -27.66 -9.34 21.34
C GLY A 310 -27.94 -10.18 22.58
N VAL A 311 -27.00 -10.29 23.50
CA VAL A 311 -27.19 -10.94 24.80
C VAL A 311 -28.18 -10.12 25.67
N TYR A 312 -27.96 -8.80 25.73
CA TYR A 312 -28.88 -7.90 26.44
C TYR A 312 -30.32 -8.03 25.92
N LEU A 313 -30.49 -7.99 24.60
CA LEU A 313 -31.81 -8.14 23.95
C LEU A 313 -32.44 -9.50 24.32
N ALA A 314 -31.66 -10.57 24.30
CA ALA A 314 -32.16 -11.90 24.65
C ALA A 314 -32.61 -12.01 26.12
N VAL A 315 -31.85 -11.41 27.04
CA VAL A 315 -32.22 -11.34 28.48
C VAL A 315 -33.46 -10.46 28.68
N ALA A 316 -33.48 -9.29 28.04
CA ALA A 316 -34.62 -8.36 28.11
C ALA A 316 -35.91 -9.00 27.56
N LEU A 317 -35.85 -9.65 26.40
CA LEU A 317 -37.00 -10.36 25.84
C LEU A 317 -37.44 -11.52 26.73
N ARG A 318 -36.49 -12.25 27.31
CA ARG A 318 -36.79 -13.43 28.16
C ARG A 318 -37.55 -13.06 29.45
N TYR A 319 -37.23 -11.90 30.03
CA TYR A 319 -37.78 -11.44 31.31
C TYR A 319 -38.68 -10.21 31.14
N HIS A 320 -39.25 -10.00 29.95
CA HIS A 320 -40.12 -8.85 29.69
C HIS A 320 -41.48 -9.02 30.40
N PRO A 321 -41.95 -8.02 31.15
CA PRO A 321 -43.20 -8.13 31.90
C PRO A 321 -44.43 -8.34 31.01
N ASP A 322 -44.42 -7.87 29.76
CA ASP A 322 -45.55 -8.05 28.84
C ASP A 322 -45.76 -9.50 28.37
N LEU A 323 -44.80 -10.38 28.60
CA LEU A 323 -44.95 -11.82 28.33
C LEU A 323 -45.74 -12.54 29.42
N THR A 324 -45.92 -11.92 30.58
CA THR A 324 -46.64 -12.50 31.72
C THR A 324 -48.06 -12.96 31.35
N PRO A 325 -48.92 -12.18 30.65
CA PRO A 325 -50.26 -12.62 30.31
C PRO A 325 -50.28 -13.85 29.40
N LEU A 326 -49.37 -13.91 28.43
CA LEU A 326 -49.26 -15.04 27.50
C LEU A 326 -48.81 -16.31 28.21
N ILE A 327 -47.86 -16.19 29.12
CA ILE A 327 -47.32 -17.33 29.86
C ILE A 327 -48.27 -17.81 30.92
N THR A 328 -49.04 -16.90 31.56
CA THR A 328 -50.11 -17.25 32.48
C THR A 328 -51.23 -18.00 31.75
N ALA A 329 -51.59 -17.57 30.54
CA ALA A 329 -52.58 -18.30 29.71
C ALA A 329 -52.09 -19.71 29.35
N LEU A 330 -50.79 -19.88 29.03
CA LEU A 330 -50.17 -21.18 28.78
C LEU A 330 -50.16 -22.06 30.05
N GLU A 331 -49.94 -21.48 31.24
CA GLU A 331 -50.00 -22.20 32.52
C GLU A 331 -51.39 -22.73 32.80
N HIS A 332 -52.43 -21.90 32.64
CA HIS A 332 -53.81 -22.34 32.78
C HIS A 332 -54.17 -23.42 31.77
N ALA A 333 -53.72 -23.30 30.53
CA ALA A 333 -53.95 -24.33 29.52
C ALA A 333 -53.27 -25.66 29.87
N SER A 334 -52.01 -25.63 30.36
CA SER A 334 -51.28 -26.83 30.76
C SER A 334 -51.91 -27.54 31.94
N GLN A 335 -52.38 -26.79 32.93
CA GLN A 335 -53.13 -27.34 34.08
C GLN A 335 -54.46 -27.98 33.62
N GLY A 336 -55.13 -27.41 32.62
CA GLY A 336 -56.33 -28.00 32.02
C GLY A 336 -56.08 -29.36 31.34
N PHE A 337 -54.85 -29.66 30.95
CA PHE A 337 -54.40 -30.96 30.41
C PHE A 337 -53.76 -31.87 31.46
N GLY A 338 -53.82 -31.51 32.74
CA GLY A 338 -53.25 -32.31 33.83
C GLY A 338 -51.70 -32.27 33.91
N LEU A 339 -51.09 -31.30 33.26
CA LEU A 339 -49.64 -31.11 33.28
C LEU A 339 -49.27 -30.13 34.39
N ASP A 340 -48.43 -30.58 35.34
CA ASP A 340 -47.92 -29.77 36.46
C ASP A 340 -46.73 -28.93 35.99
N VAL A 341 -47.02 -27.93 35.16
CA VAL A 341 -46.01 -27.03 34.60
C VAL A 341 -46.30 -25.61 35.06
N HIS A 342 -45.34 -24.95 35.71
CA HIS A 342 -45.44 -23.57 36.21
C HIS A 342 -44.55 -22.62 35.41
N PRO A 343 -44.94 -22.24 34.19
CA PRO A 343 -44.11 -21.40 33.34
C PRO A 343 -43.97 -19.95 33.86
N THR A 344 -44.85 -19.48 34.75
CA THR A 344 -44.72 -18.16 35.39
C THR A 344 -43.43 -18.00 36.18
N ARG A 345 -42.92 -19.10 36.81
CA ARG A 345 -41.61 -19.11 37.47
C ARG A 345 -40.43 -18.89 36.50
N TRP A 346 -40.66 -19.07 35.22
CA TRP A 346 -39.62 -18.86 34.22
C TRP A 346 -39.42 -17.37 33.86
N LEU A 347 -40.35 -16.48 34.28
CA LEU A 347 -40.29 -15.03 34.04
C LEU A 347 -39.45 -14.29 35.07
N GLU A 348 -39.26 -14.89 36.24
CA GLU A 348 -38.46 -14.26 37.29
C GLU A 348 -36.97 -14.31 36.91
N PRO A 349 -36.29 -13.15 36.87
CA PRO A 349 -34.85 -13.14 36.63
C PRO A 349 -34.16 -13.85 37.81
N PRO A 350 -33.10 -14.64 37.52
CA PRO A 350 -32.35 -15.28 38.59
C PRO A 350 -31.78 -14.25 39.57
N PRO A 351 -31.74 -14.56 40.90
CA PRO A 351 -31.21 -13.66 41.92
C PRO A 351 -29.70 -13.63 41.86
N TYR A 352 -29.11 -13.18 40.73
CA TYR A 352 -27.69 -13.09 40.55
C TYR A 352 -27.10 -11.86 41.25
N SER A 353 -25.91 -12.05 41.83
CA SER A 353 -25.07 -10.95 42.29
C SER A 353 -24.62 -10.10 41.10
N GLU A 354 -24.11 -8.89 41.37
CA GLU A 354 -23.58 -8.01 40.33
C GLU A 354 -22.44 -8.69 39.55
N THR A 355 -21.58 -9.42 40.22
CA THR A 355 -20.48 -10.18 39.60
C THR A 355 -21.00 -11.26 38.65
N GLN A 356 -22.08 -11.95 39.01
CA GLN A 356 -22.69 -12.98 38.19
C GLN A 356 -23.33 -12.36 36.95
N TRP A 357 -24.04 -11.24 37.09
CA TRP A 357 -24.56 -10.48 35.93
C TRP A 357 -23.44 -10.01 35.00
N LEU A 358 -22.33 -9.51 35.55
CA LEU A 358 -21.17 -9.14 34.75
C LEU A 358 -20.67 -10.33 33.93
N LEU A 359 -20.56 -11.51 34.49
CA LEU A 359 -20.13 -12.73 33.80
C LEU A 359 -21.13 -13.16 32.72
N VAL A 360 -22.43 -13.05 32.96
CA VAL A 360 -23.49 -13.37 32.00
C VAL A 360 -23.35 -12.55 30.71
N TYR A 361 -22.92 -11.28 30.83
CA TYR A 361 -22.71 -10.42 29.68
C TYR A 361 -21.30 -10.50 29.10
N ALA A 362 -20.27 -10.61 29.93
CA ALA A 362 -18.88 -10.57 29.49
C ALA A 362 -18.38 -11.89 28.90
N ALA A 363 -18.72 -13.03 29.49
CA ALA A 363 -18.22 -14.33 29.02
C ALA A 363 -18.63 -14.66 27.59
N PRO A 364 -19.91 -14.45 27.16
CA PRO A 364 -20.29 -14.62 25.76
C PRO A 364 -19.53 -13.73 24.80
N VAL A 365 -19.25 -12.47 25.17
CA VAL A 365 -18.46 -11.55 24.33
C VAL A 365 -17.07 -12.12 24.08
N VAL A 366 -16.39 -12.57 25.13
CA VAL A 366 -15.05 -13.15 25.00
C VAL A 366 -15.07 -14.41 24.12
N ILE A 367 -16.01 -15.33 24.36
CA ILE A 367 -16.14 -16.59 23.62
C ILE A 367 -16.41 -16.31 22.12
N TRP A 368 -17.38 -15.47 21.81
CA TRP A 368 -17.74 -15.19 20.42
C TRP A 368 -16.67 -14.40 19.69
N VAL A 369 -16.06 -13.38 20.32
CA VAL A 369 -14.95 -12.64 19.71
C VAL A 369 -13.74 -13.55 19.46
N ALA A 370 -13.44 -14.46 20.37
CA ALA A 370 -12.39 -15.46 20.14
C ALA A 370 -12.71 -16.37 18.95
N CYS A 371 -13.96 -16.84 18.83
CA CYS A 371 -14.41 -17.58 17.65
C CYS A 371 -14.25 -16.74 16.37
N PHE A 372 -14.63 -15.45 16.37
CA PHE A 372 -14.51 -14.60 15.20
C PHE A 372 -13.06 -14.42 14.76
N VAL A 373 -12.11 -14.30 15.71
CA VAL A 373 -10.67 -14.30 15.43
C VAL A 373 -10.24 -15.63 14.81
N ALA A 374 -10.59 -16.76 15.44
CA ALA A 374 -10.22 -18.10 14.98
C ALA A 374 -10.74 -18.39 13.56
N PHE A 375 -11.94 -17.93 13.22
CA PHE A 375 -12.52 -18.07 11.88
C PHE A 375 -12.04 -17.01 10.88
N GLY A 376 -11.13 -16.12 11.25
CA GLY A 376 -10.54 -15.11 10.38
C GLY A 376 -11.54 -14.03 9.91
N LEU A 377 -12.56 -13.72 10.73
CA LEU A 377 -13.57 -12.72 10.39
C LEU A 377 -13.05 -11.27 10.47
N TYR A 378 -11.84 -11.07 10.97
CA TYR A 378 -11.18 -9.75 10.99
C TYR A 378 -10.12 -9.60 9.89
N ASP A 379 -9.93 -10.66 9.08
CA ASP A 379 -8.92 -10.75 8.05
C ASP A 379 -9.54 -11.18 6.70
N ARG A 380 -9.25 -12.40 6.28
CA ARG A 380 -9.63 -12.94 4.96
C ARG A 380 -11.14 -13.06 4.73
N ARG A 381 -11.92 -13.26 5.80
CA ARG A 381 -13.37 -13.52 5.75
C ARG A 381 -14.23 -12.37 6.27
N ARG A 382 -13.67 -11.16 6.28
CA ARG A 382 -14.25 -9.96 6.92
C ARG A 382 -15.73 -9.71 6.61
N TYR A 383 -16.15 -9.93 5.38
CA TYR A 383 -17.51 -9.68 4.92
C TYR A 383 -18.25 -10.96 4.51
N SER A 384 -17.87 -12.11 5.06
CA SER A 384 -18.54 -13.38 4.78
C SER A 384 -19.66 -13.65 5.79
N PRO A 385 -20.96 -13.54 5.41
CA PRO A 385 -22.07 -13.79 6.33
C PRO A 385 -22.19 -15.27 6.72
N GLY A 386 -21.85 -16.21 5.83
CA GLY A 386 -21.90 -17.65 6.12
C GLY A 386 -20.89 -18.07 7.18
N TRP A 387 -19.63 -17.63 7.06
CA TRP A 387 -18.61 -17.90 8.07
C TRP A 387 -18.90 -17.19 9.40
N ALA A 388 -19.55 -16.02 9.35
CA ALA A 388 -20.00 -15.31 10.54
C ALA A 388 -21.10 -16.11 11.28
N ALA A 389 -22.11 -16.61 10.57
CA ALA A 389 -23.14 -17.44 11.15
C ALA A 389 -22.59 -18.73 11.77
N LEU A 390 -21.63 -19.40 11.09
CA LEU A 390 -20.95 -20.57 11.62
C LEU A 390 -20.16 -20.25 12.90
N ALA A 391 -19.42 -19.15 12.93
CA ALA A 391 -18.67 -18.73 14.10
C ALA A 391 -19.58 -18.40 15.29
N VAL A 392 -20.76 -17.79 15.02
CA VAL A 392 -21.79 -17.55 16.05
C VAL A 392 -22.34 -18.89 16.56
N ALA A 393 -22.60 -19.87 15.71
CA ALA A 393 -23.09 -21.19 16.11
C ALA A 393 -22.07 -21.96 16.99
N ILE A 394 -20.78 -21.90 16.63
CA ILE A 394 -19.71 -22.52 17.42
C ILE A 394 -19.52 -21.79 18.75
N GLY A 395 -19.55 -20.46 18.74
CA GLY A 395 -19.52 -19.66 19.96
C GLY A 395 -20.69 -19.98 20.90
N PHE A 396 -21.89 -20.20 20.35
CA PHE A 396 -23.05 -20.67 21.10
C PHE A 396 -22.79 -22.03 21.78
N ALA A 397 -22.21 -22.99 21.06
CA ALA A 397 -21.83 -24.27 21.66
C ALA A 397 -20.82 -24.09 22.80
N GLY A 398 -19.86 -23.16 22.65
CA GLY A 398 -18.93 -22.79 23.72
C GLY A 398 -19.61 -22.19 24.94
N VAL A 399 -20.56 -21.27 24.74
CA VAL A 399 -21.38 -20.69 25.82
C VAL A 399 -22.18 -21.77 26.53
N MET A 400 -22.84 -22.67 25.78
CA MET A 400 -23.63 -23.77 26.37
C MET A 400 -22.74 -24.75 27.16
N THR A 401 -21.54 -25.04 26.68
CA THR A 401 -20.54 -25.85 27.41
C THR A 401 -20.15 -25.17 28.71
N THR A 402 -19.88 -23.85 28.67
CA THR A 402 -19.56 -23.09 29.89
C THR A 402 -20.71 -23.15 30.89
N VAL A 403 -21.94 -22.92 30.47
CA VAL A 403 -23.15 -23.01 31.33
C VAL A 403 -23.32 -24.41 31.90
N PHE A 404 -22.99 -25.46 31.17
CA PHE A 404 -23.07 -26.84 31.62
C PHE A 404 -22.09 -27.16 32.76
N PHE A 405 -20.86 -26.69 32.69
CA PHE A 405 -19.85 -26.93 33.70
C PHE A 405 -20.01 -26.06 34.94
N PHE A 406 -20.53 -24.84 34.80
CA PHE A 406 -20.74 -23.91 35.92
C PHE A 406 -22.21 -23.96 36.38
N LYS A 407 -22.58 -25.07 37.07
CA LYS A 407 -23.97 -25.36 37.50
C LYS A 407 -24.55 -24.35 38.49
N ASP A 408 -23.71 -23.61 39.19
CA ASP A 408 -24.15 -22.56 40.13
C ASP A 408 -24.77 -21.33 39.40
N TYR A 409 -24.61 -21.26 38.10
CA TYR A 409 -25.24 -20.27 37.23
C TYR A 409 -26.43 -20.92 36.49
N ASN A 410 -27.60 -20.88 37.10
CA ASN A 410 -28.86 -21.34 36.46
C ASN A 410 -29.28 -20.45 35.28
N PHE A 411 -28.42 -20.37 34.27
CA PHE A 411 -28.68 -19.52 33.08
C PHE A 411 -29.82 -20.12 32.26
N SER A 412 -30.78 -19.28 31.87
CA SER A 412 -31.92 -19.69 31.05
C SER A 412 -31.45 -20.18 29.67
N ARG A 413 -31.72 -21.46 29.35
CA ARG A 413 -31.42 -22.05 28.03
C ARG A 413 -32.16 -21.31 26.90
N LEU A 414 -33.39 -20.79 27.19
CA LEU A 414 -34.14 -19.98 26.25
C LEU A 414 -33.46 -18.63 25.98
N ALA A 415 -32.92 -17.96 27.01
CA ALA A 415 -32.14 -16.74 26.82
C ALA A 415 -30.88 -17.01 26.02
N ALA A 416 -30.19 -18.14 26.24
CA ALA A 416 -29.05 -18.53 25.43
C ALA A 416 -29.41 -18.77 23.94
N GLY A 417 -30.51 -19.46 23.67
CA GLY A 417 -31.05 -19.64 22.31
C GLY A 417 -31.44 -18.32 21.63
N ALA A 418 -32.12 -17.44 22.38
CA ALA A 418 -32.47 -16.10 21.90
C ALA A 418 -31.20 -15.26 21.62
N ALA A 419 -30.16 -15.34 22.46
CA ALA A 419 -28.87 -14.69 22.24
C ALA A 419 -28.16 -15.22 20.98
N TRP A 420 -28.20 -16.53 20.74
CA TRP A 420 -27.70 -17.12 19.52
C TRP A 420 -28.43 -16.57 18.28
N ALA A 421 -29.76 -16.56 18.27
CA ALA A 421 -30.56 -16.07 17.16
C ALA A 421 -30.32 -14.57 16.89
N SER A 422 -30.39 -13.73 17.94
CA SER A 422 -30.14 -12.28 17.82
C SER A 422 -28.72 -11.99 17.32
N ASN A 423 -27.69 -12.66 17.88
CA ASN A 423 -26.32 -12.47 17.42
C ASN A 423 -26.08 -12.99 16.00
N THR A 424 -26.76 -14.07 15.58
CA THR A 424 -26.69 -14.51 14.17
C THR A 424 -27.21 -13.41 13.23
N VAL A 425 -28.35 -12.81 13.56
CA VAL A 425 -28.91 -11.70 12.78
C VAL A 425 -28.01 -10.47 12.79
N LEU A 426 -27.54 -10.07 13.96
CA LEU A 426 -26.69 -8.87 14.10
C LEU A 426 -25.34 -9.07 13.39
N ILE A 427 -24.63 -10.16 13.68
CA ILE A 427 -23.25 -10.37 13.20
C ILE A 427 -23.19 -10.78 11.72
N ALA A 428 -24.08 -11.65 11.26
CA ALA A 428 -24.15 -12.00 9.85
C ALA A 428 -24.86 -10.91 9.03
N GLY A 429 -25.89 -10.27 9.60
CA GLY A 429 -26.68 -9.24 8.94
C GLY A 429 -25.88 -7.99 8.59
N TRP A 430 -25.09 -7.44 9.52
CA TRP A 430 -24.28 -6.26 9.20
C TRP A 430 -23.21 -6.58 8.13
N ARG A 431 -22.65 -7.80 8.13
CA ARG A 431 -21.70 -8.25 7.10
C ARG A 431 -22.37 -8.41 5.74
N LEU A 432 -23.61 -8.90 5.72
CA LEU A 432 -24.41 -8.96 4.50
C LEU A 432 -24.70 -7.56 3.96
N GLY A 433 -25.11 -6.64 4.84
CA GLY A 433 -25.33 -5.23 4.50
C GLY A 433 -24.06 -4.54 3.98
N ALA A 434 -22.93 -4.74 4.64
CA ALA A 434 -21.65 -4.22 4.19
C ALA A 434 -21.24 -4.80 2.82
N ARG A 435 -21.45 -6.11 2.62
CA ARG A 435 -21.20 -6.77 1.32
C ARG A 435 -22.13 -6.23 0.22
N TRP A 436 -23.38 -6.01 0.53
CA TRP A 436 -24.34 -5.40 -0.39
C TRP A 436 -23.95 -3.96 -0.74
N LEU A 437 -23.60 -3.15 0.26
CA LEU A 437 -23.18 -1.77 0.09
C LEU A 437 -21.91 -1.66 -0.75
N THR A 438 -20.90 -2.47 -0.47
CA THR A 438 -19.65 -2.51 -1.25
C THR A 438 -19.88 -2.96 -2.68
N ARG A 439 -20.83 -3.88 -2.92
CA ARG A 439 -21.24 -4.29 -4.25
C ARG A 439 -22.01 -3.21 -5.00
N SER A 440 -22.94 -2.53 -4.31
CA SER A 440 -23.76 -1.48 -4.88
C SER A 440 -22.93 -0.23 -5.25
N THR A 441 -22.02 0.20 -4.37
CA THR A 441 -21.16 1.37 -4.62
C THR A 441 -20.04 1.11 -5.63
N SER A 442 -19.66 -0.16 -5.84
CA SER A 442 -18.56 -0.53 -6.76
C SER A 442 -19.05 -0.92 -8.17
N GLY A 443 -20.36 -0.90 -8.46
CA GLY A 443 -20.90 -1.23 -9.79
C GLY A 443 -20.55 -2.65 -10.29
N ARG A 444 -20.15 -3.56 -9.41
CA ARG A 444 -19.72 -4.91 -9.76
C ARG A 444 -20.94 -5.81 -10.04
N ARG A 445 -21.11 -6.17 -11.29
CA ARG A 445 -21.98 -7.29 -11.71
C ARG A 445 -21.45 -8.59 -11.09
N LEU A 446 -22.35 -9.47 -10.64
CA LEU A 446 -22.09 -10.86 -10.26
C LEU A 446 -21.72 -11.66 -11.53
N GLY A 447 -20.47 -11.56 -12.01
CA GLY A 447 -19.92 -12.33 -13.10
C GLY A 447 -18.47 -12.70 -12.80
N ARG A 448 -17.98 -13.80 -13.33
CA ARG A 448 -16.55 -14.12 -13.30
C ARG A 448 -15.76 -12.92 -13.80
N ARG A 449 -14.73 -12.51 -13.05
CA ARG A 449 -13.85 -11.41 -13.46
C ARG A 449 -13.15 -11.80 -14.76
N ARG A 450 -13.24 -10.95 -15.76
CA ARG A 450 -12.63 -11.18 -17.07
C ARG A 450 -11.22 -10.61 -17.07
N ILE A 451 -10.23 -11.49 -17.17
CA ILE A 451 -8.81 -11.15 -17.07
C ILE A 451 -8.16 -11.21 -18.45
N LEU A 452 -7.45 -10.16 -18.83
CA LEU A 452 -6.55 -10.13 -19.96
C LEU A 452 -5.12 -10.04 -19.46
N VAL A 453 -4.27 -11.01 -19.83
CA VAL A 453 -2.86 -11.04 -19.42
C VAL A 453 -2.03 -10.31 -20.47
N VAL A 454 -1.23 -9.33 -20.04
CA VAL A 454 -0.42 -8.49 -20.92
C VAL A 454 1.02 -8.98 -20.92
N GLY A 455 1.48 -9.45 -22.07
CA GLY A 455 2.74 -10.16 -22.27
C GLY A 455 2.55 -11.67 -22.37
N THR A 456 3.51 -12.36 -22.98
CA THR A 456 3.53 -13.82 -23.22
C THR A 456 4.78 -14.47 -22.65
N ASP A 457 5.50 -13.74 -21.78
CA ASP A 457 6.73 -14.19 -21.14
C ASP A 457 6.50 -15.37 -20.16
N ARG A 458 7.56 -15.86 -19.57
CA ARG A 458 7.52 -16.99 -18.65
C ARG A 458 6.60 -16.74 -17.45
N ALA A 459 6.61 -15.52 -16.89
CA ALA A 459 5.80 -15.17 -15.74
C ALA A 459 4.29 -15.14 -16.10
N ALA A 460 3.94 -14.60 -17.28
CA ALA A 460 2.59 -14.60 -17.80
C ALA A 460 2.05 -16.03 -18.00
N ARG A 461 2.86 -16.92 -18.57
CA ARG A 461 2.49 -18.33 -18.77
C ARG A 461 2.27 -19.04 -17.45
N GLN A 462 3.18 -18.91 -16.51
CA GLN A 462 3.05 -19.50 -15.17
C GLN A 462 1.80 -18.97 -14.44
N PHE A 463 1.49 -17.70 -14.56
CA PHE A 463 0.28 -17.11 -13.99
C PHE A 463 -0.98 -17.78 -14.54
N VAL A 464 -1.08 -17.91 -15.86
CA VAL A 464 -2.24 -18.53 -16.54
C VAL A 464 -2.37 -20.01 -16.21
N GLU A 465 -1.26 -20.77 -16.26
CA GLU A 465 -1.24 -22.20 -15.91
C GLU A 465 -1.71 -22.43 -14.47
N ARG A 466 -1.23 -21.61 -13.52
CA ARG A 466 -1.62 -21.70 -12.12
C ARG A 466 -3.08 -21.33 -11.90
N LEU A 467 -3.52 -20.21 -12.48
CA LEU A 467 -4.91 -19.75 -12.36
C LEU A 467 -5.88 -20.79 -12.94
N THR A 468 -5.50 -21.44 -14.04
CA THR A 468 -6.28 -22.49 -14.67
C THR A 468 -6.30 -23.78 -13.83
N ALA A 469 -5.16 -24.16 -13.26
CA ALA A 469 -5.04 -25.34 -12.40
C ALA A 469 -5.87 -25.22 -11.10
N TRP A 470 -5.99 -24.01 -10.55
CA TRP A 470 -6.78 -23.76 -9.35
C TRP A 470 -8.30 -23.71 -9.59
N GLY A 471 -8.79 -23.77 -10.80
CA GLY A 471 -10.18 -24.06 -11.27
C GLY A 471 -11.39 -23.49 -10.56
N GLY A 472 -11.21 -22.77 -9.46
CA GLY A 472 -12.29 -22.32 -8.57
C GLY A 472 -12.31 -20.82 -8.28
N LEU A 473 -11.41 -20.05 -8.86
CA LEU A 473 -11.41 -18.60 -8.70
C LEU A 473 -12.52 -17.99 -9.57
N ASP A 474 -13.26 -17.01 -9.02
CA ASP A 474 -14.31 -16.26 -9.73
C ASP A 474 -13.73 -15.40 -10.87
N SER A 475 -12.94 -16.03 -11.76
CA SER A 475 -12.23 -15.37 -12.85
C SER A 475 -12.27 -16.18 -14.12
N GLN A 476 -12.20 -15.48 -15.26
CA GLN A 476 -12.12 -16.04 -16.61
C GLN A 476 -10.98 -15.36 -17.35
N ILE A 477 -9.97 -16.13 -17.76
CA ILE A 477 -8.91 -15.64 -18.63
C ILE A 477 -9.48 -15.51 -20.04
N ILE A 478 -9.43 -14.30 -20.59
CA ILE A 478 -9.90 -13.98 -21.95
C ILE A 478 -8.83 -14.33 -22.97
N GLY A 479 -7.57 -14.02 -22.66
CA GLY A 479 -6.45 -14.22 -23.57
C GLY A 479 -5.21 -13.50 -23.11
N TYR A 480 -4.22 -13.50 -24.01
CA TYR A 480 -3.02 -12.68 -23.89
C TYR A 480 -3.07 -11.49 -24.85
N ALA A 481 -2.52 -10.35 -24.44
CA ALA A 481 -2.07 -9.32 -25.36
C ALA A 481 -0.55 -9.51 -25.54
N GLY A 482 -0.11 -9.89 -26.76
CA GLY A 482 1.27 -10.24 -27.08
C GLY A 482 1.91 -9.32 -28.12
N HIS A 483 3.07 -9.70 -28.63
CA HIS A 483 3.73 -9.01 -29.73
C HIS A 483 3.16 -9.43 -31.10
N SER A 484 3.45 -8.65 -32.15
CA SER A 484 2.92 -8.87 -33.51
C SER A 484 3.22 -10.26 -34.08
N SER A 485 4.35 -10.86 -33.72
CA SER A 485 4.76 -12.21 -34.12
C SER A 485 3.95 -13.33 -33.47
N GLU A 486 3.17 -13.05 -32.45
CA GLU A 486 2.44 -14.03 -31.63
C GLU A 486 0.93 -13.98 -31.83
N ARG A 487 0.42 -12.99 -32.56
CA ARG A 487 -1.01 -12.80 -32.82
C ARG A 487 -1.66 -14.05 -33.45
N GLY A 488 -2.74 -14.51 -32.85
CA GLY A 488 -3.46 -15.70 -33.30
C GLY A 488 -2.85 -17.04 -32.86
N ARG A 489 -1.72 -17.02 -32.13
CA ARG A 489 -1.16 -18.25 -31.50
C ARG A 489 -1.83 -18.53 -30.17
N THR A 490 -1.73 -19.79 -29.76
CA THR A 490 -2.17 -20.24 -28.42
C THR A 490 -0.95 -20.41 -27.52
N VAL A 491 -0.97 -19.80 -26.34
CA VAL A 491 0.10 -19.88 -25.34
C VAL A 491 -0.51 -20.47 -24.05
N ALA A 492 0.06 -21.55 -23.53
CA ALA A 492 -0.46 -22.27 -22.35
C ALA A 492 -1.98 -22.58 -22.45
N GLY A 493 -2.45 -22.98 -23.65
CA GLY A 493 -3.86 -23.29 -23.90
C GLY A 493 -4.80 -22.09 -24.05
N VAL A 494 -4.29 -20.86 -23.99
CA VAL A 494 -5.07 -19.61 -24.05
C VAL A 494 -4.65 -18.79 -25.29
N PRO A 495 -5.59 -18.21 -26.06
CA PRO A 495 -5.28 -17.50 -27.30
C PRO A 495 -4.61 -16.13 -27.04
N VAL A 496 -3.71 -15.71 -27.94
CA VAL A 496 -3.24 -14.33 -28.05
C VAL A 496 -4.25 -13.53 -28.87
N VAL A 497 -5.10 -12.74 -28.19
CA VAL A 497 -6.26 -12.07 -28.80
C VAL A 497 -5.89 -10.76 -29.50
N GLY A 498 -4.73 -10.19 -29.21
CA GLY A 498 -4.28 -8.95 -29.86
C GLY A 498 -2.90 -8.49 -29.40
N LEU A 499 -2.57 -7.24 -29.75
CA LEU A 499 -1.26 -6.65 -29.48
C LEU A 499 -1.23 -5.92 -28.14
N VAL A 500 -0.07 -5.86 -27.51
CA VAL A 500 0.17 -5.07 -26.28
C VAL A 500 -0.17 -3.58 -26.52
N GLU A 501 0.08 -3.09 -27.72
CA GLU A 501 -0.21 -1.70 -28.13
C GLU A 501 -1.71 -1.39 -28.13
N ASP A 502 -2.55 -2.39 -28.37
CA ASP A 502 -4.01 -2.27 -28.44
C ASP A 502 -4.72 -2.66 -27.14
N VAL A 503 -4.00 -2.82 -26.04
CA VAL A 503 -4.50 -3.40 -24.78
C VAL A 503 -5.78 -2.74 -24.27
N ILE A 504 -5.93 -1.43 -24.41
CA ILE A 504 -7.15 -0.70 -24.01
C ILE A 504 -8.31 -0.95 -24.96
N ALA A 505 -8.04 -1.05 -26.27
CA ALA A 505 -9.06 -1.40 -27.26
C ALA A 505 -9.56 -2.84 -27.03
N LEU A 506 -8.64 -3.77 -26.78
CA LEU A 506 -8.94 -5.15 -26.43
C LEU A 506 -9.73 -5.27 -25.13
N ALA A 507 -9.33 -4.52 -24.10
CA ALA A 507 -10.06 -4.50 -22.83
C ALA A 507 -11.51 -4.02 -23.00
N LYS A 508 -11.75 -3.10 -23.91
CA LYS A 508 -13.09 -2.61 -24.24
C LYS A 508 -13.86 -3.60 -25.12
N GLU A 509 -13.23 -4.19 -26.13
CA GLU A 509 -13.82 -5.15 -27.05
C GLU A 509 -14.26 -6.42 -26.33
N TYR A 510 -13.38 -6.96 -25.49
CA TYR A 510 -13.63 -8.20 -24.76
C TYR A 510 -14.26 -7.99 -23.37
N ASP A 511 -14.71 -6.78 -23.02
CA ASP A 511 -15.37 -6.47 -21.76
C ASP A 511 -14.54 -6.91 -20.54
N VAL A 512 -13.23 -6.62 -20.56
CA VAL A 512 -12.26 -7.03 -19.55
C VAL A 512 -12.43 -6.22 -18.26
N ASP A 513 -12.39 -6.90 -17.12
CA ASP A 513 -12.45 -6.26 -15.79
C ASP A 513 -11.06 -5.98 -15.21
N GLU A 514 -10.07 -6.84 -15.53
CA GLU A 514 -8.73 -6.79 -14.97
C GLU A 514 -7.66 -7.05 -16.04
N LEU A 515 -6.65 -6.17 -16.08
CA LEU A 515 -5.42 -6.37 -16.85
C LEU A 515 -4.33 -6.86 -15.89
N VAL A 516 -3.67 -7.95 -16.22
CA VAL A 516 -2.53 -8.46 -15.46
C VAL A 516 -1.27 -8.28 -16.28
N PHE A 517 -0.37 -7.42 -15.79
CA PHE A 517 0.92 -7.14 -16.39
C PHE A 517 2.01 -7.98 -15.74
N THR A 518 2.98 -8.37 -16.53
CA THR A 518 4.24 -8.93 -16.02
C THR A 518 5.30 -7.83 -15.91
N PRO A 519 6.37 -8.01 -15.11
CA PRO A 519 7.47 -7.06 -15.05
C PRO A 519 8.07 -6.72 -16.41
N ALA A 520 8.13 -7.69 -17.32
CA ALA A 520 8.65 -7.49 -18.67
C ALA A 520 7.69 -6.71 -19.60
N SER A 521 6.39 -6.83 -19.40
CA SER A 521 5.39 -6.19 -20.25
C SER A 521 4.98 -4.80 -19.81
N VAL A 522 5.17 -4.45 -18.53
CA VAL A 522 4.73 -3.18 -17.93
C VAL A 522 5.30 -1.97 -18.65
N ALA A 523 6.59 -1.95 -18.95
CA ALA A 523 7.24 -0.78 -19.55
C ALA A 523 6.72 -0.47 -20.98
N SER A 524 6.37 -1.51 -21.77
CA SER A 524 5.82 -1.32 -23.12
C SER A 524 4.32 -0.99 -23.11
N ALA A 525 3.57 -1.61 -22.21
CA ALA A 525 2.11 -1.50 -22.18
C ALA A 525 1.60 -0.21 -21.53
N LEU A 526 2.28 0.33 -20.52
CA LEU A 526 1.92 1.60 -19.90
C LEU A 526 2.04 2.80 -20.87
N ARG A 527 2.89 2.69 -21.90
CA ARG A 527 2.96 3.70 -22.96
C ARG A 527 1.65 3.81 -23.76
N HIS A 528 0.93 2.71 -23.91
CA HIS A 528 -0.28 2.61 -24.74
C HIS A 528 -1.58 2.64 -23.91
N ALA A 529 -1.49 2.40 -22.59
CA ALA A 529 -2.64 2.37 -21.69
C ALA A 529 -3.22 3.77 -21.34
N ARG A 530 -2.60 4.87 -21.77
CA ARG A 530 -2.99 6.27 -21.42
C ARG A 530 -4.16 6.86 -22.20
N GLY A 531 -4.77 6.16 -23.10
CA GLY A 531 -5.81 6.67 -24.00
C GLY A 531 -7.22 6.24 -23.66
N GLY A 532 -7.82 6.75 -22.61
CA GLY A 532 -9.28 6.82 -22.51
C GLY A 532 -10.03 5.62 -21.96
N THR A 533 -10.70 5.85 -20.84
CA THR A 533 -12.17 5.60 -20.76
C THR A 533 -12.72 6.14 -19.44
N ARG A 534 -13.42 7.25 -19.50
CA ARG A 534 -14.18 7.87 -18.39
C ARG A 534 -15.37 7.04 -17.88
N ARG A 535 -15.60 5.80 -18.34
CA ARG A 535 -16.85 5.07 -18.08
C ARG A 535 -16.73 3.68 -17.45
N ARG A 536 -15.53 3.06 -17.31
CA ARG A 536 -15.35 1.75 -16.66
C ARG A 536 -14.06 1.73 -15.83
N ARG A 537 -14.16 1.27 -14.58
CA ARG A 537 -12.99 0.99 -13.73
C ARG A 537 -12.34 -0.32 -14.19
N LEU A 538 -11.39 -0.23 -15.11
CA LEU A 538 -10.52 -1.33 -15.50
C LEU A 538 -9.42 -1.44 -14.46
N ARG A 539 -9.35 -2.55 -13.71
CA ARG A 539 -8.25 -2.79 -12.77
C ARG A 539 -7.01 -3.20 -13.54
N GLN A 540 -5.90 -2.61 -13.20
CA GLN A 540 -4.59 -2.95 -13.75
C GLN A 540 -3.74 -3.53 -12.62
N LEU A 541 -3.26 -4.75 -12.81
CA LEU A 541 -2.56 -5.53 -11.79
C LEU A 541 -1.17 -5.91 -12.31
N LEU A 542 -0.14 -5.71 -11.49
CA LEU A 542 1.23 -6.15 -11.78
C LEU A 542 1.55 -7.41 -10.97
N LEU A 543 2.05 -8.42 -11.63
CA LEU A 543 2.61 -9.60 -10.99
C LEU A 543 3.98 -9.24 -10.40
N THR A 544 4.11 -9.24 -9.06
CA THR A 544 5.29 -8.71 -8.35
C THR A 544 6.18 -9.77 -7.70
N GLY A 545 5.82 -11.05 -7.80
CA GLY A 545 6.59 -12.11 -7.16
C GLY A 545 6.30 -13.49 -7.73
N ASP A 546 7.02 -14.48 -7.23
CA ASP A 546 6.80 -15.88 -7.57
C ASP A 546 5.43 -16.33 -7.08
N LEU A 547 4.71 -17.01 -7.96
CA LEU A 547 3.44 -17.64 -7.62
C LEU A 547 3.66 -18.80 -6.65
N PRO A 548 2.72 -19.05 -5.71
CA PRO A 548 2.80 -20.19 -4.80
C PRO A 548 3.06 -21.50 -5.54
N GLY A 549 3.90 -22.37 -4.97
CA GLY A 549 4.23 -23.68 -5.57
C GLY A 549 2.99 -24.54 -5.84
N PRO A 550 3.10 -25.61 -6.67
CA PRO A 550 1.97 -26.49 -7.00
C PRO A 550 1.38 -27.19 -5.76
N GLU A 551 2.17 -27.34 -4.70
CA GLU A 551 1.76 -27.97 -3.44
C GLU A 551 1.14 -26.97 -2.44
N ALA A 552 1.18 -25.68 -2.72
CA ALA A 552 0.55 -24.69 -1.86
C ALA A 552 -0.99 -24.76 -1.99
N PRO A 553 -1.74 -24.51 -0.90
CA PRO A 553 -3.19 -24.47 -0.98
C PRO A 553 -3.64 -23.41 -1.99
N ALA A 554 -4.64 -23.76 -2.81
CA ALA A 554 -5.18 -22.86 -3.82
C ALA A 554 -5.65 -21.55 -3.17
N PRO A 555 -5.31 -20.39 -3.74
CA PRO A 555 -5.82 -19.11 -3.26
C PRO A 555 -7.34 -19.06 -3.40
N GLN A 556 -8.02 -18.33 -2.50
CA GLN A 556 -9.48 -18.23 -2.54
C GLN A 556 -9.97 -17.18 -3.54
N SER A 557 -9.09 -16.27 -3.95
CA SER A 557 -9.39 -15.21 -4.92
C SER A 557 -8.12 -14.79 -5.66
N VAL A 558 -8.29 -14.09 -6.79
CA VAL A 558 -7.17 -13.45 -7.52
C VAL A 558 -6.46 -12.41 -6.66
N ASP A 559 -7.16 -11.80 -5.71
CA ASP A 559 -6.60 -10.80 -4.80
C ASP A 559 -5.64 -11.41 -3.74
N ASP A 560 -5.59 -12.74 -3.60
CA ASP A 560 -4.66 -13.46 -2.73
C ASP A 560 -3.30 -13.78 -3.42
N LEU A 561 -3.20 -13.51 -4.72
CA LEU A 561 -1.98 -13.69 -5.50
C LEU A 561 -1.00 -12.51 -5.29
N PRO A 562 0.29 -12.67 -5.60
CA PRO A 562 1.27 -11.60 -5.52
C PRO A 562 1.06 -10.56 -6.64
N LEU A 563 -0.10 -9.93 -6.64
CA LEU A 563 -0.53 -8.92 -7.58
C LEU A 563 -0.65 -7.57 -6.86
N VAL A 564 -0.08 -6.54 -7.47
CA VAL A 564 -0.21 -5.15 -7.01
C VAL A 564 -1.07 -4.39 -8.02
N GLU A 565 -2.09 -3.69 -7.54
CA GLU A 565 -2.94 -2.86 -8.40
C GLU A 565 -2.18 -1.64 -8.91
N ILE A 566 -2.00 -1.54 -10.25
CA ILE A 566 -1.18 -0.52 -10.91
C ILE A 566 -2.02 0.72 -11.27
N ALA A 567 -3.32 0.61 -11.46
CA ALA A 567 -4.22 1.75 -11.63
C ALA A 567 -5.68 1.37 -11.39
N ALA A 568 -6.38 2.20 -10.65
CA ALA A 568 -7.81 2.40 -10.83
C ALA A 568 -7.95 3.72 -11.56
N SER A 569 -8.20 3.72 -12.87
CA SER A 569 -8.56 4.95 -13.59
C SER A 569 -9.83 5.52 -12.95
N ARG A 570 -9.70 6.64 -12.25
CA ARG A 570 -10.83 7.48 -11.82
C ARG A 570 -11.40 8.26 -13.00
#